data_b95ad234bb961a972bf58a2d6abf5585
#
_entry.id   b95ad234bb961a972bf58a2d6abf5585
#
_cell.length_a   1.000
_cell.length_b   1.000
_cell.length_c   1.000
_cell.angle_alpha   90.00
_cell.angle_beta   90.00
_cell.angle_gamma   90.00
#
_symmetry.space_group_name_H-M   'P 1'
#
loop_
_entity.id
_entity.type
_entity.pdbx_description
1 polymer ?
#
loop_
_entity_poly.entity_id
_entity_poly.type
_entity_poly.pdbx_seq_one_letter_code
_entity_poly.pdbx_strand_id
1 'polypeptide(L)'
;MRPLLGVMLIVLAACAGQPTESDYDTGPIIGEVGDPRNRAKLHTELASLYYSNGNLGVALEELRAATKADGNYAPAYGMYGLVYMQTKEHTRAEESFERALRLAPNDADINHNYGWFLCQTGREPASVKYFLQAIRNPLYATPWRSYSAAGVCTLKMDQLKDAEAFFERALKFEPDEPASLVSLGQIRYRQGNIGEARKLVTRYNKLVTPTSESLWLAVRIERRMGERLQEQAYANQLRRRFPESKEYQALQRGQFD
;
A
#
# COMPACT_ATOMS: atom_id res chain seq x y z
N MET A 1 -57.49 -44.53 72.14
CA MET A 1 -57.12 -43.14 72.23
C MET A 1 -56.12 -42.81 71.05
N ARG A 2 -56.57 -42.14 70.03
CA ARG A 2 -55.79 -41.77 68.90
C ARG A 2 -55.69 -40.23 68.87
N PRO A 3 -54.50 -39.62 68.69
CA PRO A 3 -54.43 -38.22 68.34
C PRO A 3 -54.40 -38.01 66.87
N LEU A 4 -55.15 -37.09 66.36
CA LEU A 4 -55.23 -36.60 65.04
C LEU A 4 -54.00 -35.74 64.75
N LEU A 5 -53.23 -36.12 63.69
CA LEU A 5 -52.18 -35.27 63.13
C LEU A 5 -52.83 -34.31 62.10
N GLY A 6 -52.82 -33.02 62.44
CA GLY A 6 -53.17 -31.96 61.49
C GLY A 6 -52.07 -31.72 60.44
N VAL A 7 -52.38 -31.90 59.18
CA VAL A 7 -51.50 -31.58 58.08
C VAL A 7 -51.69 -30.09 57.74
N MET A 8 -50.65 -29.30 57.98
CA MET A 8 -50.60 -27.88 57.61
C MET A 8 -50.09 -27.75 56.19
N LEU A 9 -51.01 -27.43 55.24
CA LEU A 9 -50.65 -27.16 53.85
C LEU A 9 -50.03 -25.72 53.78
N ILE A 10 -48.75 -25.65 53.52
CA ILE A 10 -48.06 -24.41 53.18
C ILE A 10 -48.22 -24.20 51.70
N VAL A 11 -49.05 -23.22 51.29
CA VAL A 11 -49.18 -22.71 49.92
C VAL A 11 -48.00 -21.78 49.66
N LEU A 12 -46.99 -22.27 48.92
CA LEU A 12 -45.94 -21.44 48.37
C LEU A 12 -46.47 -20.69 47.13
N ALA A 13 -46.81 -19.41 47.31
CA ALA A 13 -47.06 -18.51 46.19
C ALA A 13 -45.73 -18.23 45.45
N ALA A 14 -45.51 -18.94 44.35
CA ALA A 14 -44.45 -18.64 43.42
C ALA A 14 -44.82 -17.34 42.66
N CYS A 15 -44.22 -16.21 43.03
CA CYS A 15 -44.19 -15.03 42.18
C CYS A 15 -43.34 -15.37 40.92
N ALA A 16 -44.01 -15.80 39.86
CA ALA A 16 -43.38 -15.80 38.54
C ALA A 16 -43.26 -14.34 38.12
N GLY A 17 -42.11 -13.74 38.46
CA GLY A 17 -41.63 -12.55 37.79
C GLY A 17 -41.43 -12.88 36.31
N GLN A 18 -42.25 -12.33 35.43
CA GLN A 18 -41.96 -12.30 33.99
C GLN A 18 -40.60 -11.61 33.83
N PRO A 19 -39.66 -12.17 33.04
CA PRO A 19 -38.51 -11.41 32.65
C PRO A 19 -39.04 -10.21 31.87
N THR A 20 -38.88 -9.00 32.42
CA THR A 20 -38.96 -7.78 31.64
C THR A 20 -37.97 -7.97 30.51
N GLU A 21 -38.44 -7.88 29.26
CA GLU A 21 -37.55 -7.67 28.11
C GLU A 21 -36.57 -6.58 28.56
N SER A 22 -35.33 -7.01 28.83
CA SER A 22 -34.28 -6.08 29.08
C SER A 22 -34.18 -5.24 27.80
N ASP A 23 -34.37 -3.94 27.96
CA ASP A 23 -33.94 -2.97 26.99
C ASP A 23 -32.48 -3.29 26.65
N TYR A 24 -32.28 -4.13 25.66
CA TYR A 24 -31.01 -4.13 24.94
C TYR A 24 -30.96 -2.75 24.30
N ASP A 25 -30.24 -1.85 24.96
CA ASP A 25 -29.86 -0.59 24.37
C ASP A 25 -29.05 -0.87 23.10
N THR A 26 -29.77 -1.05 21.99
CA THR A 26 -29.21 -1.20 20.65
C THR A 26 -28.85 0.16 20.04
N GLY A 27 -28.84 1.21 20.89
CA GLY A 27 -28.80 2.60 20.46
C GLY A 27 -27.60 3.01 19.62
N PRO A 28 -26.34 2.85 20.03
CA PRO A 28 -25.23 3.40 19.23
C PRO A 28 -24.82 2.53 18.05
N ILE A 29 -24.80 1.21 18.21
CA ILE A 29 -24.23 0.29 17.20
C ILE A 29 -25.13 0.16 15.98
N ILE A 30 -26.44 0.06 16.16
CA ILE A 30 -27.38 -0.05 15.03
C ILE A 30 -27.52 1.27 14.28
N GLY A 31 -27.44 2.41 14.98
CA GLY A 31 -27.43 3.73 14.37
C GLY A 31 -26.20 3.96 13.49
N GLU A 32 -25.00 3.56 13.95
CA GLU A 32 -23.75 3.70 13.20
C GLU A 32 -23.66 2.76 11.99
N VAL A 33 -24.11 1.51 12.10
CA VAL A 33 -24.18 0.56 10.99
C VAL A 33 -25.26 0.96 9.97
N GLY A 34 -26.33 1.63 10.44
CA GLY A 34 -27.40 2.15 9.60
C GLY A 34 -27.03 3.41 8.81
N ASP A 35 -26.00 4.16 9.21
CA ASP A 35 -25.57 5.37 8.51
C ASP A 35 -25.06 5.05 7.10
N PRO A 36 -25.58 5.75 6.05
CA PRO A 36 -25.16 5.57 4.66
C PRO A 36 -23.64 5.68 4.48
N ARG A 37 -23.00 6.62 5.17
CA ARG A 37 -21.56 6.83 5.09
C ARG A 37 -20.76 5.68 5.70
N ASN A 38 -21.20 5.13 6.83
CA ASN A 38 -20.57 3.97 7.46
C ASN A 38 -20.74 2.71 6.61
N ARG A 39 -21.88 2.51 5.95
CA ARG A 39 -22.06 1.43 4.98
C ARG A 39 -21.13 1.59 3.78
N ALA A 40 -21.02 2.81 3.22
CA ALA A 40 -20.10 3.10 2.12
C ALA A 40 -18.65 2.81 2.51
N LYS A 41 -18.25 3.20 3.71
CA LYS A 41 -16.92 2.90 4.27
C LYS A 41 -16.69 1.39 4.33
N LEU A 42 -17.58 0.63 4.94
CA LEU A 42 -17.46 -0.82 5.07
C LEU A 42 -17.32 -1.52 3.72
N HIS A 43 -18.18 -1.20 2.76
CA HIS A 43 -18.10 -1.75 1.40
C HIS A 43 -16.78 -1.36 0.70
N THR A 44 -16.28 -0.15 0.92
CA THR A 44 -14.99 0.28 0.35
C THR A 44 -13.81 -0.49 0.98
N GLU A 45 -13.84 -0.76 2.27
CA GLU A 45 -12.84 -1.58 2.96
C GLU A 45 -12.88 -3.04 2.46
N LEU A 46 -14.07 -3.61 2.27
CA LEU A 46 -14.23 -4.93 1.64
C LEU A 46 -13.67 -4.94 0.22
N ALA A 47 -13.98 -3.91 -0.58
CA ALA A 47 -13.42 -3.77 -1.93
C ALA A 47 -11.89 -3.72 -1.93
N SER A 48 -11.29 -3.01 -0.98
CA SER A 48 -9.83 -2.96 -0.82
C SER A 48 -9.25 -4.34 -0.49
N LEU A 49 -9.93 -5.13 0.36
CA LEU A 49 -9.52 -6.49 0.68
C LEU A 49 -9.61 -7.41 -0.55
N TYR A 50 -10.72 -7.36 -1.29
CA TYR A 50 -10.87 -8.15 -2.52
C TYR A 50 -9.87 -7.73 -3.60
N TYR A 51 -9.60 -6.44 -3.74
CA TYR A 51 -8.57 -5.92 -4.64
C TYR A 51 -7.18 -6.49 -4.29
N SER A 52 -6.79 -6.48 -3.01
CA SER A 52 -5.49 -7.00 -2.57
C SER A 52 -5.34 -8.51 -2.81
N ASN A 53 -6.47 -9.25 -2.84
CA ASN A 53 -6.53 -10.67 -3.16
C ASN A 53 -6.67 -10.95 -4.67
N GLY A 54 -6.67 -9.92 -5.53
CA GLY A 54 -6.84 -10.06 -6.98
C GLY A 54 -8.28 -10.33 -7.45
N ASN A 55 -9.27 -10.31 -6.55
CA ASN A 55 -10.69 -10.56 -6.85
C ASN A 55 -11.38 -9.28 -7.35
N LEU A 56 -10.93 -8.76 -8.50
CA LEU A 56 -11.31 -7.44 -9.00
C LEU A 56 -12.82 -7.31 -9.30
N GLY A 57 -13.46 -8.39 -9.76
CA GLY A 57 -14.90 -8.42 -10.02
C GLY A 57 -15.72 -8.16 -8.74
N VAL A 58 -15.38 -8.87 -7.66
CA VAL A 58 -16.05 -8.70 -6.35
C VAL A 58 -15.74 -7.31 -5.78
N ALA A 59 -14.50 -6.82 -5.92
CA ALA A 59 -14.17 -5.46 -5.53
C ALA A 59 -15.07 -4.41 -6.22
N LEU A 60 -15.38 -4.58 -7.52
CA LEU A 60 -16.29 -3.69 -8.23
C LEU A 60 -17.75 -3.79 -7.73
N GLU A 61 -18.19 -4.97 -7.32
CA GLU A 61 -19.53 -5.15 -6.74
C GLU A 61 -19.64 -4.43 -5.39
N GLU A 62 -18.67 -4.59 -4.53
CA GLU A 62 -18.59 -3.89 -3.25
C GLU A 62 -18.55 -2.35 -3.45
N LEU A 63 -17.80 -1.86 -4.44
CA LEU A 63 -17.75 -0.43 -4.75
C LEU A 63 -19.10 0.10 -5.27
N ARG A 64 -19.87 -0.70 -6.03
CA ARG A 64 -21.24 -0.33 -6.40
C ARG A 64 -22.14 -0.23 -5.17
N ALA A 65 -22.02 -1.15 -4.22
CA ALA A 65 -22.74 -1.08 -2.95
C ALA A 65 -22.31 0.15 -2.13
N ALA A 66 -21.03 0.47 -2.07
CA ALA A 66 -20.49 1.65 -1.40
C ALA A 66 -21.09 2.95 -1.98
N THR A 67 -21.03 3.13 -3.30
CA THR A 67 -21.54 4.34 -3.96
C THR A 67 -23.06 4.41 -4.02
N LYS A 68 -23.75 3.29 -3.92
CA LYS A 68 -25.21 3.25 -3.72
C LYS A 68 -25.59 3.67 -2.29
N ALA A 69 -24.78 3.33 -1.30
CA ALA A 69 -25.01 3.73 0.08
C ALA A 69 -24.73 5.23 0.27
N ASP A 70 -23.58 5.74 -0.21
CA ASP A 70 -23.23 7.16 -0.21
C ASP A 70 -22.53 7.53 -1.53
N GLY A 71 -23.27 8.19 -2.43
CA GLY A 71 -22.78 8.66 -3.74
C GLY A 71 -21.72 9.75 -3.68
N ASN A 72 -21.40 10.27 -2.48
CA ASN A 72 -20.36 11.28 -2.25
C ASN A 72 -19.20 10.76 -1.43
N TYR A 73 -19.10 9.44 -1.20
CA TYR A 73 -18.01 8.84 -0.46
C TYR A 73 -16.74 8.77 -1.34
N ALA A 74 -15.88 9.78 -1.24
CA ALA A 74 -14.68 9.93 -2.07
C ALA A 74 -13.75 8.70 -2.10
N PRO A 75 -13.47 8.01 -0.96
CA PRO A 75 -12.59 6.85 -0.97
C PRO A 75 -13.08 5.71 -1.88
N ALA A 76 -14.40 5.53 -2.06
CA ALA A 76 -14.93 4.52 -2.98
C ALA A 76 -14.53 4.81 -4.43
N TYR A 77 -14.57 6.06 -4.85
CA TYR A 77 -14.12 6.47 -6.19
C TYR A 77 -12.59 6.34 -6.35
N GLY A 78 -11.82 6.66 -5.31
CA GLY A 78 -10.39 6.38 -5.29
C GLY A 78 -10.07 4.90 -5.49
N MET A 79 -10.84 4.02 -4.84
CA MET A 79 -10.71 2.57 -4.96
C MET A 79 -11.14 2.07 -6.34
N TYR A 80 -12.23 2.60 -6.94
CA TYR A 80 -12.57 2.35 -8.35
C TYR A 80 -11.40 2.67 -9.28
N GLY A 81 -10.74 3.82 -9.07
CA GLY A 81 -9.57 4.21 -9.84
C GLY A 81 -8.46 3.16 -9.80
N LEU A 82 -8.17 2.60 -8.62
CA LEU A 82 -7.18 1.53 -8.47
C LEU A 82 -7.60 0.23 -9.18
N VAL A 83 -8.85 -0.18 -9.04
CA VAL A 83 -9.37 -1.39 -9.71
C VAL A 83 -9.30 -1.24 -11.22
N TYR A 84 -9.76 -0.12 -11.78
CA TYR A 84 -9.70 0.13 -13.23
C TYR A 84 -8.27 0.30 -13.74
N MET A 85 -7.36 0.86 -12.95
CA MET A 85 -5.94 0.88 -13.27
C MET A 85 -5.38 -0.55 -13.41
N GLN A 86 -5.73 -1.45 -12.49
CA GLN A 86 -5.31 -2.85 -12.51
C GLN A 86 -5.88 -3.61 -13.73
N THR A 87 -7.13 -3.32 -14.13
CA THR A 87 -7.76 -3.90 -15.33
C THR A 87 -7.33 -3.21 -16.63
N LYS A 88 -6.46 -2.18 -16.55
CA LYS A 88 -5.98 -1.37 -17.69
C LYS A 88 -7.08 -0.55 -18.37
N GLU A 89 -8.18 -0.31 -17.70
CA GLU A 89 -9.27 0.55 -18.16
C GLU A 89 -8.96 2.02 -17.83
N HIS A 90 -7.92 2.58 -18.46
CA HIS A 90 -7.32 3.86 -18.08
C HIS A 90 -8.30 5.04 -18.06
N THR A 91 -9.21 5.12 -19.01
CA THR A 91 -10.24 6.18 -19.04
C THR A 91 -11.13 6.13 -17.80
N ARG A 92 -11.62 4.94 -17.44
CA ARG A 92 -12.48 4.75 -16.26
C ARG A 92 -11.71 4.98 -14.96
N ALA A 93 -10.42 4.60 -14.94
CA ALA A 93 -9.55 4.89 -13.80
C ALA A 93 -9.42 6.40 -13.58
N GLU A 94 -9.15 7.16 -14.66
CA GLU A 94 -8.99 8.62 -14.59
C GLU A 94 -10.28 9.31 -14.12
N GLU A 95 -11.41 9.01 -14.75
CA GLU A 95 -12.74 9.56 -14.36
C GLU A 95 -13.06 9.29 -12.88
N SER A 96 -12.69 8.09 -12.38
CA SER A 96 -12.90 7.70 -11.00
C SER A 96 -12.01 8.52 -10.05
N PHE A 97 -10.71 8.64 -10.33
CA PHE A 97 -9.80 9.46 -9.54
C PHE A 97 -10.19 10.94 -9.56
N GLU A 98 -10.57 11.48 -10.71
CA GLU A 98 -11.04 12.87 -10.79
C GLU A 98 -12.32 13.08 -9.98
N ARG A 99 -13.26 12.12 -10.00
CA ARG A 99 -14.44 12.19 -9.14
C ARG A 99 -14.06 12.18 -7.66
N ALA A 100 -13.14 11.31 -7.27
CA ALA A 100 -12.63 11.25 -5.90
C ALA A 100 -12.00 12.58 -5.47
N LEU A 101 -11.16 13.18 -6.32
CA LEU A 101 -10.52 14.46 -6.06
C LEU A 101 -11.50 15.64 -6.04
N ARG A 102 -12.56 15.62 -6.82
CA ARG A 102 -13.62 16.65 -6.73
C ARG A 102 -14.34 16.59 -5.37
N LEU A 103 -14.51 15.40 -4.81
CA LEU A 103 -15.16 15.19 -3.51
C LEU A 103 -14.21 15.46 -2.32
N ALA A 104 -12.95 15.13 -2.46
CA ALA A 104 -11.94 15.24 -1.40
C ALA A 104 -10.57 15.68 -1.98
N PRO A 105 -10.38 16.95 -2.34
CA PRO A 105 -9.20 17.44 -3.06
C PRO A 105 -7.89 17.33 -2.25
N ASN A 106 -7.99 17.28 -0.92
CA ASN A 106 -6.84 17.23 -0.01
C ASN A 106 -6.66 15.85 0.64
N ASP A 107 -7.42 14.84 0.21
CA ASP A 107 -7.21 13.47 0.69
C ASP A 107 -5.85 12.97 0.20
N ALA A 108 -5.02 12.51 1.14
CA ALA A 108 -3.64 12.14 0.83
C ALA A 108 -3.54 10.85 0.01
N ASP A 109 -4.36 9.85 0.35
CA ASP A 109 -4.35 8.56 -0.35
C ASP A 109 -4.88 8.69 -1.77
N ILE A 110 -5.94 9.48 -1.98
CA ILE A 110 -6.49 9.74 -3.32
C ILE A 110 -5.46 10.48 -4.17
N ASN A 111 -4.82 11.52 -3.63
CA ASN A 111 -3.75 12.25 -4.32
C ASN A 111 -2.57 11.34 -4.65
N HIS A 112 -2.11 10.51 -3.70
CA HIS A 112 -1.04 9.54 -3.92
C HIS A 112 -1.40 8.56 -5.07
N ASN A 113 -2.57 7.97 -5.01
CA ASN A 113 -3.01 6.95 -5.97
C ASN A 113 -3.20 7.54 -7.39
N TYR A 114 -3.76 8.75 -7.49
CA TYR A 114 -3.87 9.42 -8.78
C TYR A 114 -2.50 9.85 -9.33
N GLY A 115 -1.61 10.34 -8.48
CA GLY A 115 -0.23 10.60 -8.86
C GLY A 115 0.45 9.35 -9.43
N TRP A 116 0.28 8.21 -8.77
CA TRP A 116 0.80 6.94 -9.24
C TRP A 116 0.22 6.52 -10.60
N PHE A 117 -1.10 6.63 -10.76
CA PHE A 117 -1.76 6.39 -12.04
C PHE A 117 -1.20 7.25 -13.18
N LEU A 118 -1.02 8.55 -12.95
CA LEU A 118 -0.42 9.46 -13.94
C LEU A 118 1.00 9.03 -14.33
N CYS A 119 1.82 8.67 -13.36
CA CYS A 119 3.18 8.19 -13.58
C CYS A 119 3.23 6.87 -14.37
N GLN A 120 2.30 5.95 -14.12
CA GLN A 120 2.25 4.69 -14.85
C GLN A 120 1.70 4.85 -16.27
N THR A 121 1.00 5.93 -16.55
CA THR A 121 0.44 6.25 -17.88
C THR A 121 1.27 7.25 -18.69
N GLY A 122 2.54 7.49 -18.31
CA GLY A 122 3.47 8.35 -19.06
C GLY A 122 3.24 9.85 -18.84
N ARG A 123 2.61 10.23 -17.72
CA ARG A 123 2.34 11.63 -17.34
C ARG A 123 3.12 12.01 -16.09
N GLU A 124 4.40 11.63 -16.04
CA GLU A 124 5.29 11.81 -14.89
C GLU A 124 5.34 13.27 -14.40
N PRO A 125 5.45 14.30 -15.26
CA PRO A 125 5.48 15.68 -14.78
C PRO A 125 4.24 16.08 -14.00
N ALA A 126 3.06 15.61 -14.42
CA ALA A 126 1.80 15.87 -13.72
C ALA A 126 1.69 15.08 -12.40
N SER A 127 2.27 13.88 -12.35
CA SER A 127 2.20 13.00 -11.18
C SER A 127 2.83 13.61 -9.93
N VAL A 128 3.98 14.29 -10.09
CA VAL A 128 4.74 14.86 -8.97
C VAL A 128 3.90 15.87 -8.17
N LYS A 129 3.06 16.67 -8.85
CA LYS A 129 2.14 17.62 -8.20
C LYS A 129 1.23 16.92 -7.18
N TYR A 130 0.68 15.77 -7.53
CA TYR A 130 -0.25 15.03 -6.66
C TYR A 130 0.46 14.37 -5.50
N PHE A 131 1.66 13.81 -5.70
CA PHE A 131 2.46 13.31 -4.59
C PHE A 131 2.80 14.42 -3.59
N LEU A 132 3.19 15.61 -4.08
CA LEU A 132 3.44 16.77 -3.21
C LEU A 132 2.17 17.25 -2.50
N GLN A 133 1.00 17.15 -3.14
CA GLN A 133 -0.27 17.47 -2.48
C GLN A 133 -0.59 16.47 -1.36
N ALA A 134 -0.36 15.18 -1.57
CA ALA A 134 -0.52 14.16 -0.53
C ALA A 134 0.38 14.45 0.69
N ILE A 135 1.65 14.78 0.47
CA ILE A 135 2.64 15.06 1.50
C ILE A 135 2.32 16.34 2.31
N ARG A 136 1.60 17.29 1.72
CA ARG A 136 1.16 18.50 2.43
C ARG A 136 0.15 18.25 3.55
N ASN A 137 -0.54 17.12 3.51
CA ASN A 137 -1.48 16.76 4.57
C ASN A 137 -0.68 16.31 5.82
N PRO A 138 -0.73 17.04 6.95
CA PRO A 138 0.03 16.69 8.14
C PRO A 138 -0.47 15.42 8.83
N LEU A 139 -1.66 14.95 8.49
CA LEU A 139 -2.26 13.72 9.01
C LEU A 139 -1.99 12.50 8.11
N TYR A 140 -1.21 12.67 7.05
CA TYR A 140 -0.88 11.54 6.18
C TYR A 140 0.06 10.57 6.89
N ALA A 141 -0.46 9.38 7.22
CA ALA A 141 0.25 8.40 8.03
C ALA A 141 1.49 7.81 7.34
N THR A 142 1.51 7.78 6.00
CA THR A 142 2.55 7.13 5.20
C THR A 142 3.18 8.06 4.15
N PRO A 143 3.72 9.23 4.53
CA PRO A 143 4.26 10.21 3.59
C PRO A 143 5.43 9.66 2.78
N TRP A 144 6.16 8.70 3.33
CA TRP A 144 7.25 8.00 2.64
C TRP A 144 6.81 7.35 1.33
N ARG A 145 5.57 6.85 1.24
CA ARG A 145 5.03 6.26 0.00
C ARG A 145 5.00 7.29 -1.14
N SER A 146 4.52 8.50 -0.85
CA SER A 146 4.46 9.57 -1.85
C SER A 146 5.84 10.12 -2.19
N TYR A 147 6.75 10.22 -1.23
CA TYR A 147 8.14 10.57 -1.52
C TYR A 147 8.82 9.51 -2.41
N SER A 148 8.71 8.23 -2.08
CA SER A 148 9.27 7.14 -2.88
C SER A 148 8.69 7.13 -4.30
N ALA A 149 7.36 7.22 -4.43
CA ALA A 149 6.70 7.29 -5.74
C ALA A 149 7.12 8.52 -6.56
N ALA A 150 7.22 9.69 -5.94
CA ALA A 150 7.74 10.88 -6.59
C ALA A 150 9.17 10.67 -7.10
N GLY A 151 10.03 10.06 -6.28
CA GLY A 151 11.39 9.70 -6.66
C GLY A 151 11.44 8.78 -7.88
N VAL A 152 10.62 7.72 -7.90
CA VAL A 152 10.53 6.79 -9.03
C VAL A 152 10.09 7.52 -10.32
N CYS A 153 9.07 8.37 -10.24
CA CYS A 153 8.54 9.08 -11.40
C CYS A 153 9.51 10.15 -11.90
N THR A 154 10.19 10.85 -10.99
CA THR A 154 11.22 11.83 -11.32
C THR A 154 12.45 11.15 -11.94
N LEU A 155 12.79 9.95 -11.49
CA LEU A 155 13.87 9.15 -12.08
C LEU A 155 13.55 8.72 -13.52
N LYS A 156 12.30 8.41 -13.84
CA LYS A 156 11.85 8.13 -15.23
C LYS A 156 12.04 9.35 -16.15
N MET A 157 12.01 10.56 -15.61
CA MET A 157 12.29 11.80 -16.34
C MET A 157 13.79 12.13 -16.41
N ASP A 158 14.66 11.24 -15.95
CA ASP A 158 16.12 11.43 -15.82
C ASP A 158 16.53 12.63 -14.95
N GLN A 159 15.65 13.08 -14.05
CA GLN A 159 15.89 14.18 -13.12
C GLN A 159 16.56 13.64 -11.84
N LEU A 160 17.82 13.22 -11.96
CA LEU A 160 18.53 12.46 -10.92
C LEU A 160 18.62 13.18 -9.58
N LYS A 161 18.85 14.51 -9.57
CA LYS A 161 18.97 15.31 -8.33
C LYS A 161 17.66 15.35 -7.54
N ASP A 162 16.55 15.56 -8.24
CA ASP A 162 15.24 15.63 -7.61
C ASP A 162 14.80 14.23 -7.13
N ALA A 163 15.06 13.19 -7.93
CA ALA A 163 14.81 11.81 -7.53
C ALA A 163 15.59 11.43 -6.26
N GLU A 164 16.87 11.79 -6.20
CA GLU A 164 17.72 11.61 -5.03
C GLU A 164 17.12 12.25 -3.78
N ALA A 165 16.72 13.53 -3.87
CA ALA A 165 16.11 14.27 -2.76
C ALA A 165 14.80 13.62 -2.28
N PHE A 166 13.98 13.11 -3.19
CA PHE A 166 12.76 12.39 -2.85
C PHE A 166 13.04 11.07 -2.13
N PHE A 167 13.96 10.25 -2.63
CA PHE A 167 14.32 8.98 -1.97
C PHE A 167 14.94 9.21 -0.59
N GLU A 168 15.81 10.21 -0.43
CA GLU A 168 16.35 10.58 0.87
C GLU A 168 15.26 10.98 1.87
N ARG A 169 14.25 11.72 1.39
CA ARG A 169 13.10 12.07 2.22
C ARG A 169 12.27 10.84 2.60
N ALA A 170 12.02 9.93 1.65
CA ALA A 170 11.33 8.68 1.94
C ALA A 170 12.03 7.88 3.04
N LEU A 171 13.36 7.71 2.93
CA LEU A 171 14.18 6.98 3.91
C LEU A 171 14.32 7.66 5.28
N LYS A 172 14.03 8.97 5.39
CA LYS A 172 13.92 9.63 6.70
C LYS A 172 12.66 9.23 7.47
N PHE A 173 11.56 8.95 6.78
CA PHE A 173 10.31 8.51 7.38
C PHE A 173 10.26 6.98 7.55
N GLU A 174 10.72 6.25 6.54
CA GLU A 174 10.77 4.79 6.51
C GLU A 174 12.16 4.33 6.07
N PRO A 175 13.09 4.11 7.03
CA PRO A 175 14.48 3.79 6.72
C PRO A 175 14.68 2.49 5.94
N ASP A 176 13.69 1.60 5.96
CA ASP A 176 13.72 0.29 5.30
C ASP A 176 12.83 0.22 4.05
N GLU A 177 12.42 1.38 3.50
CA GLU A 177 11.61 1.43 2.28
C GLU A 177 12.40 0.90 1.05
N PRO A 178 11.99 -0.26 0.49
CA PRO A 178 12.85 -0.98 -0.44
C PRO A 178 13.10 -0.24 -1.77
N ALA A 179 12.07 0.39 -2.35
CA ALA A 179 12.23 1.07 -3.63
C ALA A 179 13.18 2.26 -3.54
N SER A 180 13.14 3.00 -2.42
CA SER A 180 14.07 4.10 -2.16
C SER A 180 15.50 3.60 -1.93
N LEU A 181 15.68 2.50 -1.19
CA LEU A 181 17.00 1.93 -0.95
C LEU A 181 17.71 1.53 -2.25
N VAL A 182 17.05 0.76 -3.10
CA VAL A 182 17.68 0.28 -4.35
C VAL A 182 17.87 1.41 -5.34
N SER A 183 16.90 2.32 -5.48
CA SER A 183 16.98 3.44 -6.42
C SER A 183 18.04 4.46 -6.02
N LEU A 184 18.10 4.84 -4.73
CA LEU A 184 19.15 5.70 -4.22
C LEU A 184 20.54 5.02 -4.33
N GLY A 185 20.60 3.72 -4.06
CA GLY A 185 21.82 2.91 -4.26
C GLY A 185 22.33 2.97 -5.70
N GLN A 186 21.43 2.90 -6.67
CA GLN A 186 21.77 3.03 -8.09
C GLN A 186 22.25 4.46 -8.44
N ILE A 187 21.60 5.49 -7.90
CA ILE A 187 22.02 6.89 -8.08
C ILE A 187 23.43 7.09 -7.49
N ARG A 188 23.69 6.65 -6.27
CA ARG A 188 25.00 6.73 -5.60
C ARG A 188 26.09 6.00 -6.39
N TYR A 189 25.75 4.83 -6.95
CA TYR A 189 26.68 4.11 -7.83
C TYR A 189 27.06 4.93 -9.06
N ARG A 190 26.09 5.52 -9.76
CA ARG A 190 26.30 6.39 -10.94
C ARG A 190 27.13 7.62 -10.60
N GLN A 191 26.99 8.18 -9.40
CA GLN A 191 27.75 9.32 -8.88
C GLN A 191 29.18 8.94 -8.44
N GLY A 192 29.54 7.66 -8.44
CA GLY A 192 30.83 7.19 -7.94
C GLY A 192 30.91 7.03 -6.42
N ASN A 193 29.82 7.27 -5.69
CA ASN A 193 29.74 7.11 -4.23
C ASN A 193 29.55 5.63 -3.87
N ILE A 194 30.56 4.79 -4.20
CA ILE A 194 30.45 3.32 -4.17
C ILE A 194 30.18 2.80 -2.75
N GLY A 195 30.80 3.40 -1.73
CA GLY A 195 30.61 2.99 -0.33
C GLY A 195 29.17 3.19 0.16
N GLU A 196 28.52 4.31 -0.21
CA GLU A 196 27.12 4.55 0.11
C GLU A 196 26.19 3.63 -0.71
N ALA A 197 26.46 3.45 -2.00
CA ALA A 197 25.73 2.51 -2.84
C ALA A 197 25.74 1.09 -2.24
N ARG A 198 26.91 0.63 -1.77
CA ARG A 198 27.08 -0.66 -1.09
C ARG A 198 26.15 -0.79 0.12
N LYS A 199 26.15 0.21 1.02
CA LYS A 199 25.32 0.18 2.24
C LYS A 199 23.84 0.04 1.89
N LEU A 200 23.35 0.85 0.95
CA LEU A 200 21.95 0.87 0.54
C LEU A 200 21.52 -0.44 -0.14
N VAL A 201 22.29 -0.92 -1.11
CA VAL A 201 21.97 -2.15 -1.86
C VAL A 201 22.09 -3.40 -0.99
N THR A 202 23.09 -3.45 -0.07
CA THR A 202 23.19 -4.55 0.88
C THR A 202 22.01 -4.58 1.83
N ARG A 203 21.54 -3.41 2.30
CA ARG A 203 20.35 -3.29 3.15
C ARG A 203 19.10 -3.79 2.39
N TYR A 204 18.88 -3.31 1.17
CA TYR A 204 17.80 -3.77 0.30
C TYR A 204 17.80 -5.31 0.15
N ASN A 205 18.93 -5.90 -0.24
CA ASN A 205 19.05 -7.35 -0.48
C ASN A 205 18.89 -8.22 0.79
N LYS A 206 18.98 -7.62 1.98
CA LYS A 206 18.68 -8.29 3.26
C LYS A 206 17.19 -8.22 3.62
N LEU A 207 16.50 -7.15 3.23
CA LEU A 207 15.12 -6.90 3.61
C LEU A 207 14.12 -7.64 2.73
N VAL A 208 14.42 -7.74 1.44
CA VAL A 208 13.52 -8.34 0.46
C VAL A 208 14.26 -9.40 -0.38
N THR A 209 13.49 -10.23 -1.03
CA THR A 209 14.04 -11.16 -2.03
C THR A 209 14.72 -10.36 -3.15
N PRO A 210 16.06 -10.51 -3.35
CA PRO A 210 16.77 -9.77 -4.37
C PRO A 210 16.24 -10.03 -5.78
N THR A 211 16.18 -8.98 -6.59
CA THR A 211 15.87 -9.04 -8.03
C THR A 211 17.14 -9.21 -8.87
N SER A 212 17.00 -9.50 -10.16
CA SER A 212 18.14 -9.57 -11.08
C SER A 212 18.92 -8.24 -11.13
N GLU A 213 18.20 -7.11 -11.17
CA GLU A 213 18.77 -5.76 -11.19
C GLU A 213 19.54 -5.44 -9.91
N SER A 214 18.97 -5.78 -8.73
CA SER A 214 19.63 -5.50 -7.45
C SER A 214 20.89 -6.37 -7.25
N LEU A 215 20.86 -7.63 -7.67
CA LEU A 215 22.03 -8.51 -7.65
C LEU A 215 23.11 -8.02 -8.63
N TRP A 216 22.70 -7.58 -9.81
CA TRP A 216 23.63 -7.03 -10.81
C TRP A 216 24.28 -5.74 -10.30
N LEU A 217 23.51 -4.86 -9.69
CA LEU A 217 24.05 -3.65 -9.07
C LEU A 217 25.04 -4.01 -7.95
N ALA A 218 24.73 -5.00 -7.12
CA ALA A 218 25.64 -5.48 -6.08
C ALA A 218 26.95 -6.05 -6.65
N VAL A 219 26.90 -6.86 -7.73
CA VAL A 219 28.09 -7.36 -8.44
C VAL A 219 28.97 -6.20 -8.90
N ARG A 220 28.39 -5.19 -9.55
CA ARG A 220 29.15 -4.02 -10.03
C ARG A 220 29.78 -3.20 -8.92
N ILE A 221 29.07 -3.04 -7.80
CA ILE A 221 29.55 -2.35 -6.61
C ILE A 221 30.76 -3.10 -6.03
N GLU A 222 30.64 -4.40 -5.75
CA GLU A 222 31.71 -5.20 -5.14
C GLU A 222 32.95 -5.27 -6.05
N ARG A 223 32.74 -5.36 -7.37
CA ARG A 223 33.80 -5.30 -8.36
C ARG A 223 34.58 -3.98 -8.29
N ARG A 224 33.89 -2.83 -8.21
CA ARG A 224 34.53 -1.51 -8.07
C ARG A 224 35.26 -1.34 -6.74
N MET A 225 34.83 -2.06 -5.70
CA MET A 225 35.49 -2.08 -4.41
C MET A 225 36.65 -3.08 -4.32
N GLY A 226 36.82 -3.95 -5.32
CA GLY A 226 37.84 -5.00 -5.32
C GLY A 226 37.51 -6.22 -4.46
N GLU A 227 36.25 -6.32 -3.98
CA GLU A 227 35.77 -7.36 -3.06
C GLU A 227 35.37 -8.63 -3.80
N ARG A 228 36.36 -9.36 -4.32
CA ARG A 228 36.16 -10.50 -5.23
C ARG A 228 35.24 -11.60 -4.68
N LEU A 229 35.34 -11.91 -3.39
CA LEU A 229 34.51 -12.94 -2.78
C LEU A 229 33.04 -12.56 -2.78
N GLN A 230 32.71 -11.30 -2.46
CA GLN A 230 31.34 -10.79 -2.47
C GLN A 230 30.81 -10.66 -3.90
N GLU A 231 31.63 -10.17 -4.84
CA GLU A 231 31.31 -10.14 -6.27
C GLU A 231 30.89 -11.53 -6.76
N GLN A 232 31.68 -12.57 -6.48
CA GLN A 232 31.38 -13.95 -6.88
C GLN A 232 30.10 -14.47 -6.18
N ALA A 233 29.89 -14.13 -4.91
CA ALA A 233 28.70 -14.55 -4.19
C ALA A 233 27.42 -14.01 -4.83
N TYR A 234 27.38 -12.71 -5.18
CA TYR A 234 26.24 -12.11 -5.89
C TYR A 234 26.11 -12.62 -7.32
N ALA A 235 27.22 -12.78 -8.06
CA ALA A 235 27.22 -13.36 -9.41
C ALA A 235 26.65 -14.79 -9.43
N ASN A 236 27.00 -15.61 -8.42
CA ASN A 236 26.45 -16.95 -8.28
C ASN A 236 24.95 -16.98 -7.96
N GLN A 237 24.46 -15.99 -7.16
CA GLN A 237 23.03 -15.84 -6.93
C GLN A 237 22.31 -15.44 -8.21
N LEU A 238 22.83 -14.46 -8.96
CA LEU A 238 22.28 -14.01 -10.23
C LEU A 238 22.17 -15.17 -11.23
N ARG A 239 23.26 -15.95 -11.40
CA ARG A 239 23.27 -17.13 -12.26
C ARG A 239 22.23 -18.17 -11.89
N ARG A 240 22.10 -18.50 -10.60
CA ARG A 240 21.18 -19.56 -10.14
C ARG A 240 19.72 -19.17 -10.19
N ARG A 241 19.42 -17.90 -9.89
CA ARG A 241 18.03 -17.44 -9.74
C ARG A 241 17.47 -16.82 -11.00
N PHE A 242 18.32 -16.22 -11.82
CA PHE A 242 17.93 -15.42 -12.98
C PHE A 242 18.77 -15.76 -14.22
N PRO A 243 18.88 -17.05 -14.64
CA PRO A 243 19.77 -17.48 -15.73
C PRO A 243 19.42 -16.86 -17.08
N GLU A 244 18.15 -16.46 -17.27
CA GLU A 244 17.67 -15.86 -18.54
C GLU A 244 17.64 -14.35 -18.53
N SER A 245 18.06 -13.70 -17.41
CA SER A 245 17.99 -12.24 -17.30
C SER A 245 19.05 -11.54 -18.17
N LYS A 246 18.73 -10.32 -18.58
CA LYS A 246 19.68 -9.44 -19.28
C LYS A 246 20.91 -9.12 -18.42
N GLU A 247 20.73 -9.06 -17.10
CA GLU A 247 21.79 -8.81 -16.14
C GLU A 247 22.78 -9.99 -16.09
N TYR A 248 22.30 -11.22 -16.14
CA TYR A 248 23.19 -12.37 -16.21
C TYR A 248 23.90 -12.46 -17.56
N GLN A 249 23.24 -12.13 -18.66
CA GLN A 249 23.88 -12.03 -19.97
C GLN A 249 24.98 -10.94 -19.99
N ALA A 250 24.72 -9.77 -19.33
CA ALA A 250 25.73 -8.72 -19.18
C ALA A 250 26.93 -9.22 -18.35
N LEU A 251 26.69 -9.97 -17.27
CA LEU A 251 27.76 -10.61 -16.48
C LEU A 251 28.61 -11.54 -17.33
N GLN A 252 27.99 -12.42 -18.13
CA GLN A 252 28.70 -13.36 -19.00
C GLN A 252 29.56 -12.67 -20.06
N ARG A 253 29.10 -11.53 -20.57
CA ARG A 253 29.82 -10.72 -21.57
C ARG A 253 30.86 -9.78 -20.96
N GLY A 254 30.93 -9.71 -19.62
CA GLY A 254 31.83 -8.77 -18.94
C GLY A 254 31.45 -7.30 -19.12
N GLN A 255 30.16 -6.99 -19.37
CA GLN A 255 29.64 -5.64 -19.61
C GLN A 255 29.25 -4.98 -18.28
N PHE A 256 30.23 -4.43 -17.56
CA PHE A 256 30.03 -3.88 -16.20
C PHE A 256 29.74 -2.37 -16.16
N ASP A 257 29.69 -1.70 -17.30
CA ASP A 257 29.45 -0.26 -17.44
C ASP A 257 27.97 0.10 -17.40
#